data_7d8828360462988d2322cb9d2347f5d4
#
_entry.id   7d8828360462988d2322cb9d2347f5d4
#
_cell.length_a   1.000
_cell.length_b   1.000
_cell.length_c   1.000
_cell.angle_alpha   90.00
_cell.angle_beta   90.00
_cell.angle_gamma   90.00
#
_symmetry.space_group_name_H-M   'P 1'
#
loop_
_entity.id
_entity.type
_entity.pdbx_description
1 polymer ?
#
loop_
_entity_poly.entity_id
_entity_poly.type
_entity_poly.pdbx_seq_one_letter_code
_entity_poly.pdbx_strand_id
1 'polypeptide(L)' 'MDKEQFLIDLAEILEEDVVNESDVLADFDAWDSLSILSILSYVSEHYKIQLKNDEVRAQVTVGDLVKYIANK' A
#
# COMPACT_ATOMS: atom_id res chain seq x y z
N MET A 1 6.68 -3.39 -11.68
CA MET A 1 6.48 -2.32 -10.66
C MET A 1 7.80 -1.96 -10.01
N ASP A 2 8.06 -0.69 -9.82
CA ASP A 2 9.23 -0.22 -9.10
C ASP A 2 8.95 -0.24 -7.60
N LYS A 3 9.49 -1.23 -6.90
CA LYS A 3 9.25 -1.42 -5.47
C LYS A 3 9.72 -0.23 -4.63
N GLU A 4 10.90 0.32 -4.95
CA GLU A 4 11.42 1.46 -4.18
C GLU A 4 10.50 2.67 -4.31
N GLN A 5 10.06 2.96 -5.52
CA GLN A 5 9.12 4.06 -5.74
C GLN A 5 7.80 3.82 -5.05
N PHE A 6 7.32 2.58 -5.09
CA PHE A 6 6.08 2.23 -4.39
C PHE A 6 6.19 2.48 -2.90
N LEU A 7 7.31 2.10 -2.29
CA LEU A 7 7.52 2.31 -0.85
C LEU A 7 7.57 3.80 -0.50
N ILE A 8 8.19 4.61 -1.35
CA ILE A 8 8.24 6.06 -1.14
C ILE A 8 6.82 6.65 -1.21
N ASP A 9 6.07 6.25 -2.22
CA ASP A 9 4.71 6.77 -2.42
C ASP A 9 3.78 6.29 -1.31
N LEU A 10 3.93 5.05 -0.87
CA LEU A 10 3.16 4.51 0.25
C LEU A 10 3.44 5.28 1.54
N ALA A 11 4.71 5.62 1.77
CA ALA A 11 5.09 6.41 2.95
C ALA A 11 4.38 7.77 2.94
N GLU A 12 4.28 8.41 1.78
CA GLU A 12 3.54 9.67 1.67
C GLU A 12 2.07 9.50 2.01
N ILE A 13 1.45 8.45 1.49
CA ILE A 13 0.03 8.16 1.74
C ILE A 13 -0.19 7.92 3.24
N LEU A 14 0.72 7.21 3.89
CA LEU A 14 0.61 6.87 5.30
C LEU A 14 1.19 7.93 6.23
N GLU A 15 1.69 9.04 5.67
CA GLU A 15 2.25 10.16 6.44
C GLU A 15 3.44 9.71 7.30
N GLU A 16 4.28 8.84 6.73
CA GLU A 16 5.48 8.34 7.38
C GLU A 16 6.72 8.81 6.64
N ASP A 17 7.84 8.95 7.36
CA ASP A 17 9.11 9.30 6.73
C ASP A 17 9.64 8.15 5.88
N VAL A 18 9.54 6.94 6.41
CA VAL A 18 10.05 5.72 5.78
C VAL A 18 9.09 4.57 6.06
N VAL A 19 8.89 3.72 5.05
CA VAL A 19 8.10 2.51 5.18
C VAL A 19 8.97 1.34 4.74
N ASN A 20 9.04 0.29 5.54
CA ASN A 20 9.81 -0.91 5.25
C ASN A 20 8.88 -2.10 4.98
N GLU A 21 9.36 -3.07 4.21
CA GLU A 21 8.55 -4.23 3.87
C GLU A 21 8.13 -5.07 5.09
N SER A 22 8.93 -5.05 6.15
CA SER A 22 8.61 -5.78 7.37
C SER A 22 7.59 -5.09 8.26
N ASP A 23 7.25 -3.83 7.97
CA ASP A 23 6.29 -3.09 8.78
C ASP A 23 4.90 -3.70 8.65
N VAL A 24 4.19 -3.76 9.78
CA VAL A 24 2.81 -4.24 9.82
C VAL A 24 1.88 -3.08 9.49
N LEU A 25 1.05 -3.25 8.47
CA LEU A 25 0.18 -2.18 7.98
C LEU A 25 -0.73 -1.62 9.07
N ALA A 26 -1.33 -2.50 9.87
CA ALA A 26 -2.25 -2.08 10.92
C ALA A 26 -1.59 -1.28 12.04
N ASP A 27 -0.26 -1.29 12.12
CA ASP A 27 0.46 -0.54 13.15
C ASP A 27 0.68 0.93 12.78
N PHE A 28 0.46 1.31 11.53
CA PHE A 28 0.57 2.70 11.13
C PHE A 28 -0.62 3.50 11.65
N ASP A 29 -0.36 4.67 12.23
CA ASP A 29 -1.41 5.53 12.76
C ASP A 29 -2.43 5.94 11.70
N ALA A 30 -1.96 6.16 10.47
CA ALA A 30 -2.81 6.60 9.37
C ALA A 30 -3.53 5.46 8.67
N TRP A 31 -3.38 4.21 9.12
CA TRP A 31 -4.03 3.06 8.49
C TRP A 31 -5.52 3.05 8.80
N ASP A 32 -6.30 3.62 7.89
CA ASP A 32 -7.75 3.73 8.04
C ASP A 32 -8.41 3.67 6.67
N SER A 33 -9.72 3.87 6.63
CA SER A 33 -10.49 3.81 5.38
C SER A 33 -10.02 4.82 4.34
N LEU A 34 -9.60 6.00 4.79
CA LEU A 34 -9.15 7.05 3.87
C LEU A 34 -7.82 6.70 3.22
N SER A 35 -6.85 6.21 4.00
CA SER A 35 -5.57 5.83 3.45
C SER A 35 -5.70 4.64 2.52
N ILE A 36 -6.58 3.69 2.84
CA ILE A 36 -6.83 2.54 1.98
C ILE A 36 -7.42 2.99 0.65
N LEU A 37 -8.38 3.91 0.66
CA LEU A 37 -8.93 4.48 -0.57
C LEU A 37 -7.84 5.18 -1.39
N SER A 38 -6.95 5.90 -0.73
CA SER A 38 -5.83 6.54 -1.40
C SER A 38 -4.92 5.53 -2.07
N ILE A 39 -4.65 4.39 -1.41
CA ILE A 39 -3.86 3.31 -1.98
C ILE A 39 -4.55 2.73 -3.21
N LEU A 40 -5.84 2.50 -3.14
CA LEU A 40 -6.61 1.97 -4.28
C LEU A 40 -6.52 2.90 -5.49
N SER A 41 -6.71 4.21 -5.27
CA SER A 41 -6.60 5.21 -6.33
C SER A 41 -5.19 5.26 -6.90
N TYR A 42 -4.18 5.26 -6.03
CA TYR A 42 -2.79 5.30 -6.44
C TYR A 42 -2.43 4.11 -7.32
N VAL A 43 -2.79 2.91 -6.89
CA VAL A 43 -2.49 1.68 -7.65
C VAL A 43 -3.22 1.69 -8.99
N SER A 44 -4.45 2.14 -9.02
CA SER A 44 -5.23 2.24 -10.25
C SER A 44 -4.59 3.21 -11.25
N GLU A 45 -4.15 4.37 -10.77
CA GLU A 45 -3.59 5.40 -11.64
C GLU A 45 -2.19 5.05 -12.13
N HIS A 46 -1.33 4.54 -11.26
CA HIS A 46 0.08 4.32 -11.57
C HIS A 46 0.37 2.97 -12.19
N TYR A 47 -0.39 1.95 -11.83
CA TYR A 47 -0.11 0.58 -12.28
C TYR A 47 -1.24 -0.02 -13.13
N LYS A 48 -2.35 0.71 -13.26
CA LYS A 48 -3.53 0.24 -14.01
C LYS A 48 -4.08 -1.07 -13.46
N ILE A 49 -4.00 -1.23 -12.14
CA ILE A 49 -4.47 -2.42 -11.44
C ILE A 49 -5.68 -2.05 -10.61
N GLN A 50 -6.75 -2.82 -10.72
CA GLN A 50 -7.97 -2.62 -9.95
C GLN A 50 -7.94 -3.52 -8.72
N LEU A 51 -7.87 -2.91 -7.54
CA LEU A 51 -7.93 -3.62 -6.28
C LEU A 51 -9.22 -3.26 -5.55
N LYS A 52 -9.69 -4.20 -4.74
CA LYS A 52 -10.84 -3.96 -3.87
C LYS A 52 -10.34 -3.64 -2.47
N ASN A 53 -11.16 -2.94 -1.70
CA ASN A 53 -10.87 -2.59 -0.31
C ASN A 53 -10.48 -3.84 0.51
N ASP A 54 -11.26 -4.91 0.36
CA ASP A 54 -11.02 -6.16 1.09
C ASP A 54 -9.66 -6.78 0.78
N GLU A 55 -9.21 -6.65 -0.47
CA GLU A 55 -7.91 -7.20 -0.87
C GLU A 55 -6.77 -6.51 -0.16
N VAL A 56 -6.85 -5.19 -0.03
CA VAL A 56 -5.82 -4.41 0.67
C VAL A 56 -5.87 -4.71 2.17
N ARG A 57 -7.06 -4.76 2.74
CA ARG A 57 -7.22 -5.02 4.18
C ARG A 57 -6.74 -6.41 4.58
N ALA A 58 -6.75 -7.36 3.65
CA ALA A 58 -6.30 -8.72 3.92
C ALA A 58 -4.77 -8.83 4.05
N GLN A 59 -4.03 -7.83 3.62
CA GLN A 59 -2.57 -7.86 3.69
C GLN A 59 -2.09 -7.46 5.09
N VAL A 60 -1.11 -8.18 5.61
CA VAL A 60 -0.61 -7.97 6.97
C VAL A 60 0.56 -7.01 6.99
N THR A 61 1.56 -7.23 6.15
CA THR A 61 2.75 -6.38 6.10
C THR A 61 2.80 -5.60 4.80
N VAL A 62 3.66 -4.58 4.80
CA VAL A 62 3.94 -3.82 3.58
C VAL A 62 4.44 -4.76 2.48
N GLY A 63 5.31 -5.70 2.83
CA GLY A 63 5.83 -6.68 1.88
C GLY A 63 4.74 -7.54 1.27
N ASP A 64 3.75 -7.94 2.07
CA ASP A 64 2.61 -8.70 1.57
C ASP A 64 1.83 -7.88 0.54
N LEU A 65 1.61 -6.62 0.82
CA LEU A 65 0.90 -5.73 -0.11
C LEU A 65 1.67 -5.56 -1.41
N VAL A 66 2.98 -5.37 -1.32
CA VAL A 66 3.85 -5.24 -2.50
C VAL A 66 3.74 -6.48 -3.37
N LYS A 67 3.87 -7.67 -2.76
CA LYS A 67 3.78 -8.94 -3.49
C LYS A 67 2.41 -9.13 -4.12
N TYR A 68 1.37 -8.78 -3.39
CA TYR A 68 0.01 -8.93 -3.89
C TYR A 68 -0.20 -8.10 -5.16
N ILE A 69 0.23 -6.85 -5.12
CA ILE A 69 0.09 -5.94 -6.26
C ILE A 69 0.98 -6.41 -7.42
N ALA A 70 2.21 -6.82 -7.13
CA ALA A 70 3.15 -7.25 -8.16
C ALA A 70 2.68 -8.51 -8.90
N ASN A 71 1.86 -9.33 -8.26
CA ASN A 71 1.35 -10.57 -8.85
C ASN A 71 -0.01 -10.40 -9.55
N LYS A 72 -0.53 -9.21 -9.58
CA LYS A 72 -1.72 -8.90 -10.35
C LYS A 72 -1.35 -8.65 -11.81
#